data_9aed7c2a63258be1e13e0a3dd7c387e6
#
_entry.id   9aed7c2a63258be1e13e0a3dd7c387e6
#
_cell.length_a   1.000
_cell.length_b   1.000
_cell.length_c   1.000
_cell.angle_alpha   90.00
_cell.angle_beta   90.00
_cell.angle_gamma   90.00
#
_symmetry.space_group_name_H-M   'P 1'
#
loop_
_entity.id
_entity.type
_entity.pdbx_description
1 polymer ?
#
loop_
_entity_poly.entity_id
_entity_poly.type
_entity_poly.pdbx_seq_one_letter_code
_entity_poly.pdbx_strand_id
1 'polypeptide(L)'
;MKNIRLEQDSRITIEICGNNNIISMNDVSLSQNMLIRMGQNHDYFGAIENAEFRINKGTSIEEMQYITYNCNSKCIIGEECMFSFGITIYNTDAHAILDYKTKRLVNFVDGIYIGNHCWIGMNVTLLKNTVIPDDCIIGTQSVVSGKLSVEHAVYAGNPVRLVKENRTWDANGRKYGYINNDAAKK
;
A
#
# COMPACT_ATOMS: atom_id res chain seq x y z
N MET A 1 -13.70 7.91 9.69
CA MET A 1 -13.71 8.10 8.22
C MET A 1 -14.30 9.48 7.91
N LYS A 2 -13.64 10.30 7.11
CA LYS A 2 -14.09 11.64 6.69
C LYS A 2 -13.91 11.79 5.19
N ASN A 3 -14.92 12.37 4.51
CA ASN A 3 -14.89 12.73 3.09
C ASN A 3 -14.41 11.57 2.17
N ILE A 4 -15.08 10.44 2.22
CA ILE A 4 -14.79 9.34 1.28
C ILE A 4 -15.68 9.53 0.07
N ARG A 5 -15.08 9.60 -1.12
CA ARG A 5 -15.79 9.69 -2.40
C ARG A 5 -15.74 8.30 -3.05
N LEU A 6 -16.90 7.75 -3.33
CA LEU A 6 -17.06 6.49 -4.05
C LEU A 6 -17.59 6.80 -5.44
N GLU A 7 -16.97 6.24 -6.47
CA GLU A 7 -17.54 6.23 -7.81
C GLU A 7 -18.68 5.22 -7.91
N GLN A 8 -19.45 5.29 -8.99
CA GLN A 8 -20.58 4.39 -9.22
C GLN A 8 -20.08 2.93 -9.18
N ASP A 9 -20.83 2.07 -8.47
CA ASP A 9 -20.54 0.64 -8.27
C ASP A 9 -19.30 0.31 -7.45
N SER A 10 -18.59 1.30 -6.89
CA SER A 10 -17.46 1.03 -5.99
C SER A 10 -17.92 0.55 -4.62
N ARG A 11 -17.08 -0.29 -3.97
CA ARG A 11 -17.40 -0.89 -2.67
C ARG A 11 -16.19 -0.93 -1.75
N ILE A 12 -16.43 -0.60 -0.48
CA ILE A 12 -15.46 -0.88 0.60
C ILE A 12 -16.01 -2.05 1.43
N THR A 13 -15.23 -3.12 1.49
CA THR A 13 -15.51 -4.28 2.36
C THR A 13 -14.52 -4.26 3.52
N ILE A 14 -15.03 -4.26 4.74
CA ILE A 14 -14.21 -4.24 5.97
C ILE A 14 -14.55 -5.50 6.77
N GLU A 15 -13.53 -6.32 6.99
CA GLU A 15 -13.61 -7.54 7.79
C GLU A 15 -12.62 -7.40 8.96
N ILE A 16 -13.14 -7.31 10.18
CA ILE A 16 -12.33 -7.17 11.40
C ILE A 16 -12.70 -8.28 12.37
N CYS A 17 -11.66 -8.98 12.84
CA CYS A 17 -11.78 -9.91 13.94
C CYS A 17 -10.78 -9.52 15.03
N GLY A 18 -11.28 -9.10 16.20
CA GLY A 18 -10.47 -8.68 17.34
C GLY A 18 -10.83 -7.29 17.88
N ASN A 19 -9.99 -6.76 18.77
CA ASN A 19 -10.29 -5.58 19.56
C ASN A 19 -9.30 -4.44 19.32
N ASN A 20 -9.73 -3.20 19.62
CA ASN A 20 -8.90 -1.99 19.55
C ASN A 20 -8.22 -1.74 18.21
N ASN A 21 -8.77 -2.30 17.11
CA ASN A 21 -8.26 -2.08 15.77
C ASN A 21 -8.77 -0.74 15.21
N ILE A 22 -7.92 -0.02 14.49
CA ILE A 22 -8.23 1.31 13.97
C ILE A 22 -8.20 1.29 12.45
N ILE A 23 -9.28 1.77 11.82
CA ILE A 23 -9.33 2.11 10.40
C ILE A 23 -9.64 3.60 10.29
N SER A 24 -8.74 4.34 9.65
CA SER A 24 -8.90 5.77 9.42
C SER A 24 -8.62 6.12 7.96
N MET A 25 -9.58 6.77 7.34
CA MET A 25 -9.47 7.31 5.97
C MET A 25 -9.93 8.75 5.97
N ASN A 26 -9.17 9.64 5.33
CA ASN A 26 -9.46 11.07 5.29
C ASN A 26 -9.33 11.60 3.86
N ASP A 27 -10.44 12.11 3.29
CA ASP A 27 -10.53 12.69 1.95
C ASP A 27 -9.93 11.75 0.89
N VAL A 28 -10.47 10.54 0.79
CA VAL A 28 -10.01 9.46 -0.09
C VAL A 28 -11.03 9.26 -1.21
N SER A 29 -10.55 9.13 -2.44
CA SER A 29 -11.39 8.72 -3.58
C SER A 29 -11.13 7.25 -3.94
N LEU A 30 -12.19 6.53 -4.25
CA LEU A 30 -12.16 5.11 -4.63
C LEU A 30 -12.99 4.89 -5.89
N SER A 31 -12.37 4.34 -6.92
CA SER A 31 -13.03 4.10 -8.22
C SER A 31 -13.64 2.72 -8.34
N GLN A 32 -13.06 1.69 -7.71
CA GLN A 32 -13.62 0.33 -7.76
C GLN A 32 -13.74 -0.28 -6.35
N ASN A 33 -13.05 -1.37 -6.06
CA ASN A 33 -13.24 -2.10 -4.82
C ASN A 33 -12.05 -1.96 -3.87
N MET A 34 -12.35 -1.89 -2.58
CA MET A 34 -11.35 -1.98 -1.52
C MET A 34 -11.76 -3.05 -0.52
N LEU A 35 -10.86 -3.99 -0.25
CA LEU A 35 -10.98 -4.94 0.85
C LEU A 35 -9.99 -4.57 1.96
N ILE A 36 -10.49 -4.43 3.17
CA ILE A 36 -9.65 -4.30 4.38
C ILE A 36 -9.97 -5.49 5.28
N ARG A 37 -8.98 -6.40 5.45
CA ARG A 37 -9.10 -7.55 6.33
C ARG A 37 -8.07 -7.48 7.46
N MET A 38 -8.55 -7.44 8.69
CA MET A 38 -7.75 -7.32 9.90
C MET A 38 -8.13 -8.44 10.89
N GLY A 39 -7.33 -9.51 10.93
CA GLY A 39 -7.67 -10.75 11.62
C GLY A 39 -8.66 -11.60 10.82
N GLN A 40 -8.91 -12.81 11.31
CA GLN A 40 -9.89 -13.72 10.74
C GLN A 40 -10.41 -14.64 11.83
N ASN A 41 -11.71 -14.93 11.83
CA ASN A 41 -12.28 -15.94 12.72
C ASN A 41 -12.00 -17.34 12.18
N HIS A 42 -10.76 -17.80 12.40
CA HIS A 42 -10.26 -19.09 11.95
C HIS A 42 -9.27 -19.65 12.97
N ASP A 43 -9.20 -20.97 13.09
CA ASP A 43 -8.38 -21.68 14.11
C ASP A 43 -6.89 -21.31 14.07
N TYR A 44 -6.37 -20.88 12.93
CA TYR A 44 -4.95 -20.53 12.74
C TYR A 44 -4.63 -19.04 12.87
N PHE A 45 -5.56 -18.13 12.54
CA PHE A 45 -5.25 -16.70 12.48
C PHE A 45 -5.87 -15.91 13.63
N GLY A 46 -7.05 -16.30 14.08
CA GLY A 46 -7.71 -15.72 15.26
C GLY A 46 -7.96 -14.20 15.19
N ALA A 47 -8.36 -13.71 16.33
CA ALA A 47 -8.55 -12.27 16.56
C ALA A 47 -7.22 -11.55 16.72
N ILE A 48 -7.13 -10.33 16.20
CA ILE A 48 -5.95 -9.46 16.36
C ILE A 48 -6.31 -8.22 17.16
N GLU A 49 -5.30 -7.62 17.78
CA GLU A 49 -5.47 -6.44 18.60
C GLU A 49 -4.52 -5.31 18.22
N ASN A 50 -4.99 -4.07 18.42
CA ASN A 50 -4.22 -2.84 18.26
C ASN A 50 -3.58 -2.68 16.87
N ALA A 51 -4.17 -3.26 15.82
CA ALA A 51 -3.71 -3.04 14.46
C ALA A 51 -4.30 -1.73 13.92
N GLU A 52 -3.52 -1.03 13.09
CA GLU A 52 -3.89 0.25 12.52
C GLU A 52 -3.75 0.25 11.00
N PHE A 53 -4.83 0.67 10.31
CA PHE A 53 -4.84 0.96 8.88
C PHE A 53 -5.26 2.42 8.68
N ARG A 54 -4.39 3.23 8.09
CA ARG A 54 -4.65 4.64 7.86
C ARG A 54 -4.33 5.06 6.44
N ILE A 55 -5.24 5.82 5.83
CA ILE A 55 -5.04 6.52 4.55
C ILE A 55 -5.23 8.01 4.80
N ASN A 56 -4.21 8.80 4.49
CA ASN A 56 -4.23 10.23 4.68
C ASN A 56 -4.81 10.96 3.47
N LYS A 57 -4.91 12.29 3.61
CA LYS A 57 -5.69 13.18 2.76
C LYS A 57 -5.26 13.14 1.29
N GLY A 58 -6.25 13.24 0.40
CA GLY A 58 -6.02 13.46 -1.04
C GLY A 58 -5.58 12.21 -1.81
N THR A 59 -5.57 11.05 -1.16
CA THR A 59 -5.18 9.79 -1.80
C THR A 59 -6.32 9.24 -2.67
N SER A 60 -5.96 8.84 -3.90
CA SER A 60 -6.86 8.18 -4.84
C SER A 60 -6.50 6.70 -5.02
N ILE A 61 -7.51 5.85 -5.12
CA ILE A 61 -7.38 4.40 -5.21
C ILE A 61 -8.30 3.89 -6.30
N GLU A 62 -7.75 3.16 -7.26
CA GLU A 62 -8.57 2.44 -8.22
C GLU A 62 -9.10 1.15 -7.61
N GLU A 63 -8.21 0.22 -7.25
CA GLU A 63 -8.57 -1.05 -6.61
C GLU A 63 -7.47 -1.53 -5.68
N MET A 64 -7.83 -1.93 -4.44
CA MET A 64 -6.84 -2.34 -3.45
C MET A 64 -7.38 -3.38 -2.48
N GLN A 65 -6.51 -4.28 -2.02
CA GLN A 65 -6.74 -5.08 -0.82
C GLN A 65 -5.62 -4.89 0.21
N TYR A 66 -6.01 -4.78 1.48
CA TYR A 66 -5.13 -4.80 2.64
C TYR A 66 -5.46 -5.97 3.53
N ILE A 67 -4.47 -6.78 3.87
CA ILE A 67 -4.62 -7.97 4.70
C ILE A 67 -3.55 -7.99 5.79
N THR A 68 -3.98 -8.19 7.05
CA THR A 68 -3.08 -8.45 8.17
C THR A 68 -3.69 -9.47 9.13
N TYR A 69 -2.83 -10.30 9.71
CA TYR A 69 -3.17 -11.26 10.78
C TYR A 69 -2.28 -11.05 12.02
N ASN A 70 -1.65 -9.89 12.13
CA ASN A 70 -0.70 -9.60 13.19
C ASN A 70 -1.22 -8.52 14.14
N CYS A 71 -1.16 -8.78 15.44
CA CYS A 71 -1.41 -7.77 16.46
C CYS A 71 -0.37 -6.65 16.37
N ASN A 72 -0.75 -5.45 16.79
CA ASN A 72 0.08 -4.24 16.81
C ASN A 72 0.67 -3.84 15.43
N SER A 73 0.21 -4.45 14.34
CA SER A 73 0.68 -4.14 13.00
C SER A 73 0.11 -2.82 12.50
N LYS A 74 0.90 -2.08 11.70
CA LYS A 74 0.48 -0.80 11.15
C LYS A 74 0.58 -0.80 9.62
N CYS A 75 -0.35 -0.12 8.98
CA CYS A 75 -0.24 0.28 7.59
C CYS A 75 -0.66 1.73 7.47
N ILE A 76 0.30 2.59 7.19
CA ILE A 76 0.10 4.04 7.10
C ILE A 76 0.43 4.48 5.68
N ILE A 77 -0.56 5.04 5.01
CA ILE A 77 -0.44 5.62 3.67
C ILE A 77 -0.47 7.14 3.82
N GLY A 78 0.53 7.80 3.23
CA GLY A 78 0.71 9.24 3.25
C GLY A 78 -0.38 10.01 2.49
N GLU A 79 -0.14 11.31 2.31
CA GLU A 79 -1.05 12.21 1.62
C GLU A 79 -0.80 12.20 0.10
N GLU A 80 -1.85 12.51 -0.67
CA GLU A 80 -1.77 12.76 -2.12
C GLU A 80 -1.17 11.58 -2.91
N CYS A 81 -1.33 10.36 -2.43
CA CYS A 81 -0.89 9.16 -3.13
C CYS A 81 -1.90 8.72 -4.21
N MET A 82 -1.40 7.98 -5.20
CA MET A 82 -2.23 7.37 -6.23
C MET A 82 -1.95 5.86 -6.31
N PHE A 83 -2.99 5.07 -6.12
CA PHE A 83 -2.95 3.61 -6.22
C PHE A 83 -3.75 3.16 -7.43
N SER A 84 -3.09 2.44 -8.32
CA SER A 84 -3.70 1.89 -9.53
C SER A 84 -4.52 0.63 -9.24
N PHE A 85 -4.85 -0.15 -10.25
CA PHE A 85 -5.64 -1.38 -10.13
C PHE A 85 -4.83 -2.55 -9.54
N GLY A 86 -5.53 -3.46 -8.83
CA GLY A 86 -4.99 -4.73 -8.39
C GLY A 86 -3.90 -4.63 -7.33
N ILE A 87 -3.90 -3.57 -6.53
CA ILE A 87 -2.90 -3.40 -5.48
C ILE A 87 -3.16 -4.37 -4.33
N THR A 88 -2.11 -5.12 -3.96
CA THR A 88 -2.12 -5.99 -2.79
C THR A 88 -1.16 -5.49 -1.73
N ILE A 89 -1.68 -5.17 -0.55
CA ILE A 89 -0.91 -4.84 0.64
C ILE A 89 -1.03 -6.01 1.62
N TYR A 90 0.03 -6.83 1.71
CA TYR A 90 0.03 -8.05 2.50
C TYR A 90 0.97 -7.89 3.71
N ASN A 91 0.41 -7.37 4.80
CA ASN A 91 1.15 -7.02 6.02
C ASN A 91 1.25 -8.19 7.00
N THR A 92 1.56 -9.37 6.48
CA THR A 92 1.70 -10.62 7.25
C THR A 92 2.41 -11.67 6.41
N ASP A 93 2.98 -12.70 7.02
CA ASP A 93 3.34 -13.95 6.34
C ASP A 93 2.31 -15.05 6.61
N ALA A 94 1.26 -14.74 7.36
CA ALA A 94 0.26 -15.68 7.84
C ALA A 94 0.84 -16.78 8.76
N HIS A 95 2.02 -17.31 8.45
CA HIS A 95 2.65 -18.42 9.17
C HIS A 95 3.99 -18.00 9.78
N ALA A 96 4.36 -18.67 10.89
CA ALA A 96 5.66 -18.48 11.52
C ALA A 96 6.78 -19.07 10.67
N ILE A 97 7.81 -18.26 10.41
CA ILE A 97 9.09 -18.73 9.85
C ILE A 97 10.08 -18.82 10.99
N LEU A 98 10.70 -19.99 11.14
CA LEU A 98 11.60 -20.28 12.24
C LEU A 98 13.02 -20.50 11.71
N ASP A 99 14.00 -20.02 12.46
CA ASP A 99 15.39 -20.45 12.24
C ASP A 99 15.48 -21.98 12.42
N TYR A 100 16.08 -22.64 11.45
CA TYR A 100 16.09 -24.11 11.41
C TYR A 100 16.78 -24.74 12.64
N LYS A 101 17.88 -24.13 13.11
CA LYS A 101 18.68 -24.68 14.21
C LYS A 101 18.11 -24.30 15.59
N THR A 102 17.81 -23.01 15.77
CA THR A 102 17.41 -22.48 17.06
C THR A 102 15.91 -22.57 17.33
N LYS A 103 15.11 -22.84 16.30
CA LYS A 103 13.63 -22.85 16.34
C LYS A 103 13.02 -21.51 16.80
N ARG A 104 13.78 -20.43 16.75
CA ARG A 104 13.29 -19.09 17.06
C ARG A 104 12.57 -18.46 15.88
N LEU A 105 11.51 -17.71 16.17
CA LEU A 105 10.78 -16.92 15.18
C LEU A 105 11.71 -15.87 14.55
N VAL A 106 11.68 -15.74 13.21
CA VAL A 106 12.52 -14.81 12.45
C VAL A 106 11.75 -13.84 11.57
N ASN A 107 10.43 -13.98 11.47
CA ASN A 107 9.60 -13.18 10.56
C ASN A 107 8.67 -12.21 11.28
N PHE A 108 9.22 -11.34 12.09
CA PHE A 108 8.48 -10.28 12.77
C PHE A 108 7.83 -9.29 11.79
N VAL A 109 6.74 -8.67 12.22
CA VAL A 109 6.01 -7.64 11.47
C VAL A 109 6.07 -6.33 12.24
N ASP A 110 6.69 -5.29 11.63
CA ASP A 110 6.70 -3.92 12.16
C ASP A 110 5.57 -3.09 11.57
N GLY A 111 5.33 -3.24 10.27
CA GLY A 111 4.30 -2.49 9.56
C GLY A 111 4.69 -2.13 8.12
N ILE A 112 3.79 -1.42 7.46
CA ILE A 112 3.97 -0.86 6.12
C ILE A 112 3.78 0.65 6.21
N TYR A 113 4.73 1.40 5.68
CA TYR A 113 4.72 2.86 5.69
C TYR A 113 4.99 3.37 4.28
N ILE A 114 4.03 4.12 3.74
CA ILE A 114 4.12 4.74 2.42
C ILE A 114 4.12 6.24 2.63
N GLY A 115 5.14 6.92 2.12
CA GLY A 115 5.30 8.36 2.20
C GLY A 115 4.22 9.12 1.43
N ASN A 116 4.36 10.43 1.38
CA ASN A 116 3.44 11.30 0.67
C ASN A 116 3.71 11.29 -0.84
N HIS A 117 2.70 11.62 -1.63
CA HIS A 117 2.80 11.78 -3.08
C HIS A 117 3.47 10.58 -3.78
N CYS A 118 3.11 9.36 -3.36
CA CYS A 118 3.61 8.13 -3.99
C CYS A 118 2.63 7.63 -5.05
N TRP A 119 3.16 7.22 -6.20
CA TRP A 119 2.38 6.54 -7.24
C TRP A 119 2.68 5.04 -7.23
N ILE A 120 1.68 4.24 -6.91
CA ILE A 120 1.75 2.78 -6.90
C ILE A 120 1.10 2.25 -8.17
N GLY A 121 1.92 1.72 -9.05
CA GLY A 121 1.53 1.19 -10.36
C GLY A 121 0.67 -0.08 -10.26
N MET A 122 0.07 -0.46 -11.37
CA MET A 122 -0.88 -1.59 -11.46
C MET A 122 -0.25 -2.92 -11.01
N ASN A 123 -1.04 -3.74 -10.30
CA ASN A 123 -0.65 -5.08 -9.82
C ASN A 123 0.63 -5.08 -8.94
N VAL A 124 0.88 -4.00 -8.22
CA VAL A 124 1.97 -3.94 -7.24
C VAL A 124 1.58 -4.72 -5.99
N THR A 125 2.53 -5.50 -5.47
CA THR A 125 2.42 -6.17 -4.18
C THR A 125 3.37 -5.51 -3.17
N LEU A 126 2.83 -5.01 -2.06
CA LEU A 126 3.57 -4.49 -0.92
C LEU A 126 3.54 -5.52 0.20
N LEU A 127 4.70 -6.05 0.54
CA LEU A 127 4.84 -7.05 1.60
C LEU A 127 5.14 -6.38 2.95
N LYS A 128 4.97 -7.12 4.03
CA LYS A 128 5.26 -6.64 5.38
C LYS A 128 6.63 -5.94 5.48
N ASN A 129 6.74 -5.00 6.40
CA ASN A 129 7.95 -4.21 6.68
C ASN A 129 8.42 -3.33 5.51
N THR A 130 7.53 -3.09 4.52
CA THR A 130 7.80 -2.16 3.43
C THR A 130 7.78 -0.72 3.94
N VAL A 131 8.81 0.04 3.59
CA VAL A 131 8.86 1.49 3.76
C VAL A 131 9.17 2.12 2.40
N ILE A 132 8.28 2.99 1.92
CA ILE A 132 8.44 3.75 0.68
C ILE A 132 8.59 5.22 1.08
N PRO A 133 9.71 5.90 0.72
CA PRO A 133 9.89 7.33 0.97
C PRO A 133 8.91 8.20 0.19
N ASP A 134 8.89 9.49 0.48
CA ASP A 134 8.05 10.45 -0.22
C ASP A 134 8.38 10.53 -1.72
N ASP A 135 7.37 10.89 -2.51
CA ASP A 135 7.47 11.19 -3.94
C ASP A 135 8.09 10.04 -4.78
N CYS A 136 7.78 8.80 -4.43
CA CYS A 136 8.26 7.63 -5.15
C CYS A 136 7.23 7.10 -6.15
N ILE A 137 7.74 6.53 -7.24
CA ILE A 137 6.94 5.82 -8.24
C ILE A 137 7.32 4.33 -8.16
N ILE A 138 6.34 3.48 -7.91
CA ILE A 138 6.51 2.02 -7.95
C ILE A 138 5.93 1.51 -9.26
N GLY A 139 6.79 0.99 -10.13
CA GLY A 139 6.40 0.48 -11.44
C GLY A 139 5.45 -0.71 -11.37
N THR A 140 4.64 -0.86 -12.40
CA THR A 140 3.65 -1.95 -12.56
C THR A 140 4.26 -3.34 -12.30
N GLN A 141 3.50 -4.25 -11.67
CA GLN A 141 3.88 -5.64 -11.36
C GLN A 141 5.12 -5.78 -10.46
N SER A 142 5.44 -4.77 -9.69
CA SER A 142 6.55 -4.83 -8.74
C SER A 142 6.15 -5.52 -7.44
N VAL A 143 7.14 -6.20 -6.83
CA VAL A 143 7.01 -6.73 -5.48
C VAL A 143 7.98 -6.00 -4.57
N VAL A 144 7.42 -5.27 -3.60
CA VAL A 144 8.18 -4.44 -2.67
C VAL A 144 8.23 -5.13 -1.30
N SER A 145 9.44 -5.31 -0.78
CA SER A 145 9.68 -5.78 0.58
C SER A 145 10.85 -5.02 1.18
N GLY A 146 10.74 -4.68 2.47
CA GLY A 146 11.76 -3.93 3.19
C GLY A 146 11.76 -2.43 2.87
N LYS A 147 12.86 -1.76 3.22
CA LYS A 147 12.94 -0.29 3.19
C LYS A 147 13.60 0.20 1.91
N LEU A 148 12.90 1.02 1.15
CA LEU A 148 13.48 1.81 0.07
C LEU A 148 14.14 3.05 0.67
N SER A 149 15.26 3.50 0.11
CA SER A 149 16.12 4.50 0.75
C SER A 149 16.19 5.85 0.03
N VAL A 150 15.73 5.92 -1.21
CA VAL A 150 15.85 7.13 -2.04
C VAL A 150 14.45 7.67 -2.34
N GLU A 151 14.20 8.88 -1.91
CA GLU A 151 13.00 9.67 -2.26
C GLU A 151 13.12 10.26 -3.68
N HIS A 152 12.01 10.78 -4.24
CA HIS A 152 11.96 11.31 -5.59
C HIS A 152 12.51 10.32 -6.63
N ALA A 153 12.09 9.07 -6.58
CA ALA A 153 12.70 8.00 -7.34
C ALA A 153 11.67 7.03 -7.95
N VAL A 154 12.11 6.35 -9.00
CA VAL A 154 11.37 5.25 -9.62
C VAL A 154 11.98 3.94 -9.17
N TYR A 155 11.16 3.07 -8.64
CA TYR A 155 11.49 1.70 -8.30
C TYR A 155 10.62 0.74 -9.12
N ALA A 156 11.18 -0.38 -9.56
CA ALA A 156 10.42 -1.39 -10.29
C ALA A 156 11.02 -2.78 -10.16
N GLY A 157 10.23 -3.81 -10.46
CA GLY A 157 10.65 -5.19 -10.59
C GLY A 157 10.25 -6.11 -9.44
N ASN A 158 10.56 -7.38 -9.62
CA ASN A 158 10.41 -8.44 -8.61
C ASN A 158 11.72 -9.23 -8.48
N PRO A 159 12.46 -9.06 -7.39
CA PRO A 159 12.28 -8.08 -6.33
C PRO A 159 12.51 -6.63 -6.81
N VAL A 160 11.85 -5.68 -6.16
CA VAL A 160 11.96 -4.26 -6.51
C VAL A 160 13.41 -3.76 -6.46
N ARG A 161 13.77 -2.87 -7.40
CA ARG A 161 15.08 -2.21 -7.46
C ARG A 161 14.91 -0.74 -7.83
N LEU A 162 15.84 0.09 -7.41
CA LEU A 162 15.95 1.47 -7.87
C LEU A 162 16.25 1.50 -9.38
N VAL A 163 15.43 2.21 -10.13
CA VAL A 163 15.55 2.36 -11.59
C VAL A 163 16.08 3.73 -11.96
N LYS A 164 15.54 4.78 -11.33
CA LYS A 164 15.94 6.19 -11.60
C LYS A 164 15.75 7.03 -10.35
N GLU A 165 16.65 7.97 -10.14
CA GLU A 165 16.57 9.02 -9.14
C GLU A 165 16.09 10.34 -9.76
N ASN A 166 15.74 11.31 -8.92
CA ASN A 166 15.30 12.66 -9.31
C ASN A 166 14.11 12.60 -10.28
N ARG A 167 13.07 11.88 -9.89
CA ARG A 167 11.81 11.75 -10.62
C ARG A 167 10.65 12.03 -9.69
N THR A 168 9.66 12.69 -10.26
CA THR A 168 8.35 12.91 -9.65
C THR A 168 7.27 12.61 -10.69
N TRP A 169 6.01 12.68 -10.30
CA TRP A 169 4.88 12.44 -11.16
C TRP A 169 3.79 13.51 -10.96
N ASP A 170 2.87 13.61 -11.87
CA ASP A 170 1.70 14.48 -11.76
C ASP A 170 0.52 13.75 -12.44
N ALA A 171 -0.59 13.62 -11.75
CA ALA A 171 -1.82 12.99 -12.28
C ALA A 171 -2.35 13.71 -13.52
N ASN A 172 -2.05 15.01 -13.69
CA ASN A 172 -2.48 15.79 -14.84
C ASN A 172 -1.48 15.71 -16.00
N GLY A 173 -1.38 14.55 -16.63
CA GLY A 173 -0.49 14.35 -17.80
C GLY A 173 -0.77 15.30 -18.98
N ARG A 174 -1.98 15.85 -19.12
CA ARG A 174 -2.32 16.84 -20.16
C ARG A 174 -1.53 18.13 -20.02
N LYS A 175 -1.29 18.58 -18.80
CA LYS A 175 -0.49 19.78 -18.49
C LYS A 175 0.92 19.72 -19.11
N TYR A 176 1.46 18.52 -19.26
CA TYR A 176 2.80 18.28 -19.80
C TYR A 176 2.78 17.74 -21.24
N GLY A 177 1.63 17.74 -21.91
CA GLY A 177 1.48 17.23 -23.29
C GLY A 177 1.57 15.71 -23.41
N TYR A 178 1.57 14.96 -22.29
CA TYR A 178 1.73 13.52 -22.29
C TYR A 178 0.66 12.78 -23.13
N ILE A 179 -0.58 13.28 -23.10
CA ILE A 179 -1.71 12.64 -23.82
C ILE A 179 -1.74 13.04 -25.31
N ASN A 180 -1.18 14.20 -25.67
CA ASN A 180 -1.25 14.77 -27.02
C ASN A 180 0.04 14.57 -27.84
N ASN A 181 1.04 13.86 -27.35
CA ASN A 181 2.36 13.67 -27.94
C ASN A 181 3.14 14.97 -28.26
N ASP A 182 2.72 16.12 -27.74
CA ASP A 182 3.37 17.41 -28.01
C ASP A 182 4.61 17.67 -27.14
N ALA A 183 4.80 16.88 -26.10
CA ALA A 183 5.92 17.03 -25.17
C ALA A 183 7.27 16.52 -25.72
N ALA A 184 7.25 15.68 -26.75
CA ALA A 184 8.46 15.06 -27.31
C ALA A 184 9.21 15.95 -28.32
N LYS A 185 8.74 17.20 -28.54
CA LYS A 185 9.29 18.12 -29.57
C LYS A 185 10.00 19.37 -29.03
N LYS A 186 10.33 19.35 -27.72
CA LYS A 186 11.11 20.49 -27.14
C LYS A 186 12.39 20.01 -26.51
#